data_9b43454d46594e736439dd68204655a9
#
_entry.id   9b43454d46594e736439dd68204655a9
#
_cell.length_a   1.000
_cell.length_b   1.000
_cell.length_c   1.000
_cell.angle_alpha   90.00
_cell.angle_beta   90.00
_cell.angle_gamma   90.00
#
_symmetry.space_group_name_H-M   'P 1'
#
loop_
_entity.id
_entity.type
_entity.pdbx_description
1 polymer ?
#
loop_
_entity_poly.entity_id
_entity_poly.type
_entity_poly.pdbx_seq_one_letter_code
_entity_poly.pdbx_strand_id
1 'polypeptide(L)'
;MANTVYENFFLSNIVEDQFNSHLDLLPFCTVDNTLEGVAGMKRVINTYRATDGTEKLTVGEGNSKSIEVNYTPVEYVIALAQNRFEWFDEDAMKDPMLVPVGLKHGATDMYNTVQGDIYGEFAKTGLVVNATTPDFDAFVDASGALNLENIEDVKVFAFVCPKDKAKVRKALKDDLKYVEEYAKHGYIGTVAGINVYAKQDATEGEIVVATKEAVTIFTKKGVSTEQITEGNRSEDAANKRKNTAFSRKYYVVALTDESKAVKIKLTA
;
A
#
# COMPACT_ATOMS: atom_id res chain seq x y z
N MET A 1 15.58 -3.40 -26.10
CA MET A 1 15.40 -2.00 -26.51
C MET A 1 16.66 -1.25 -26.10
N ALA A 2 17.25 -0.46 -26.97
CA ALA A 2 18.39 0.38 -26.61
C ALA A 2 17.87 1.60 -25.83
N ASN A 3 18.57 1.97 -24.76
CA ASN A 3 18.29 3.20 -24.05
C ASN A 3 18.58 4.41 -24.95
N THR A 4 17.73 5.41 -24.93
CA THR A 4 17.97 6.67 -25.64
C THR A 4 18.84 7.54 -24.75
N VAL A 5 20.06 7.84 -25.20
CA VAL A 5 21.03 8.67 -24.48
C VAL A 5 20.88 10.11 -24.95
N TYR A 6 20.67 11.04 -24.01
CA TYR A 6 20.59 12.48 -24.27
C TYR A 6 21.89 13.16 -23.84
N GLU A 7 22.46 13.98 -24.71
CA GLU A 7 23.72 14.69 -24.45
C GLU A 7 23.56 15.93 -23.54
N ASN A 8 22.37 16.20 -23.00
CA ASN A 8 22.07 17.45 -22.29
C ASN A 8 21.83 17.27 -20.79
N PHE A 9 22.63 17.98 -19.99
CA PHE A 9 22.67 17.99 -18.53
C PHE A 9 21.37 18.49 -17.83
N PHE A 10 20.39 18.99 -18.57
CA PHE A 10 19.14 19.57 -18.01
C PHE A 10 18.12 18.54 -17.48
N LEU A 11 18.33 17.26 -17.72
CA LEU A 11 17.35 16.23 -17.35
C LEU A 11 17.35 15.85 -15.85
N SER A 12 18.42 16.12 -15.10
CA SER A 12 18.51 15.68 -13.70
C SER A 12 17.45 16.33 -12.79
N ASN A 13 17.12 17.60 -13.03
CA ASN A 13 16.12 18.32 -12.23
C ASN A 13 14.67 17.91 -12.57
N ILE A 14 14.39 17.56 -13.85
CA ILE A 14 13.07 17.10 -14.29
C ILE A 14 12.74 15.71 -13.75
N VAL A 15 13.76 14.86 -13.65
CA VAL A 15 13.62 13.49 -13.12
C VAL A 15 13.32 13.53 -11.61
N GLU A 16 13.89 14.47 -10.87
CA GLU A 16 13.69 14.60 -9.42
C GLU A 16 12.25 14.99 -9.04
N ASP A 17 11.59 15.81 -9.84
CA ASP A 17 10.19 16.24 -9.62
C ASP A 17 9.17 15.11 -9.87
N GLN A 18 9.46 14.16 -10.74
CA GLN A 18 8.56 13.05 -11.05
C GLN A 18 8.50 11.98 -9.96
N PHE A 19 9.53 11.88 -9.11
CA PHE A 19 9.62 10.84 -8.07
C PHE A 19 8.84 11.13 -6.79
N ASN A 20 8.46 12.39 -6.54
CA ASN A 20 7.87 12.81 -5.26
C ASN A 20 6.33 12.79 -5.22
N SER A 21 5.66 12.29 -6.27
CA SER A 21 4.19 12.42 -6.37
C SER A 21 3.39 11.25 -5.78
N HIS A 22 4.04 10.18 -5.33
CA HIS A 22 3.34 8.99 -4.81
C HIS A 22 3.20 9.03 -3.30
N LEU A 23 1.98 8.75 -2.81
CA LEU A 23 1.69 8.60 -1.39
C LEU A 23 2.37 7.34 -0.86
N ASP A 24 3.18 7.48 0.21
CA ASP A 24 3.75 6.34 0.92
C ASP A 24 2.68 5.64 1.76
N LEU A 25 2.44 4.36 1.49
CA LEU A 25 1.46 3.52 2.18
C LEU A 25 2.05 2.69 3.32
N LEU A 26 3.37 2.63 3.48
CA LEU A 26 4.00 1.87 4.58
C LEU A 26 3.54 2.31 5.97
N PRO A 27 3.33 3.61 6.26
CA PRO A 27 2.79 4.04 7.56
C PRO A 27 1.36 3.58 7.84
N PHE A 28 0.61 3.24 6.78
CA PHE A 28 -0.81 2.84 6.85
C PHE A 28 -1.01 1.33 6.94
N CYS A 29 0.04 0.54 6.95
CA CYS A 29 -0.02 -0.91 7.13
C CYS A 29 0.86 -1.36 8.31
N THR A 30 0.63 -2.58 8.77
CA THR A 30 1.49 -3.24 9.76
C THR A 30 2.67 -3.87 9.03
N VAL A 31 3.89 -3.67 9.55
CA VAL A 31 5.11 -4.26 8.99
C VAL A 31 5.57 -5.39 9.89
N ASP A 32 5.66 -6.61 9.35
CA ASP A 32 6.17 -7.80 10.04
C ASP A 32 7.49 -8.25 9.39
N ASN A 33 8.59 -8.08 10.13
CA ASN A 33 9.93 -8.46 9.72
C ASN A 33 10.40 -9.75 10.42
N THR A 34 9.52 -10.51 11.06
CA THR A 34 9.89 -11.72 11.85
C THR A 34 10.52 -12.80 10.99
N LEU A 35 10.34 -12.79 9.68
CA LEU A 35 10.96 -13.73 8.74
C LEU A 35 12.35 -13.29 8.27
N GLU A 36 12.82 -12.11 8.63
CA GLU A 36 14.12 -11.62 8.24
C GLU A 36 15.21 -12.47 8.92
N GLY A 37 16.14 -13.01 8.13
CA GLY A 37 17.21 -13.89 8.63
C GLY A 37 16.80 -15.32 9.04
N VAL A 38 15.53 -15.67 9.02
CA VAL A 38 15.01 -17.01 9.36
C VAL A 38 14.84 -17.87 8.11
N ALA A 39 15.07 -19.17 8.17
CA ALA A 39 14.83 -20.08 7.06
C ALA A 39 13.32 -20.18 6.75
N GLY A 40 12.96 -20.28 5.46
CA GLY A 40 11.58 -20.43 4.99
C GLY A 40 11.07 -19.25 4.17
N MET A 41 10.08 -19.49 3.35
CA MET A 41 9.44 -18.54 2.44
C MET A 41 7.93 -18.43 2.68
N LYS A 42 7.47 -18.95 3.81
CA LYS A 42 6.05 -18.94 4.18
C LYS A 42 5.88 -18.38 5.59
N ARG A 43 4.85 -17.58 5.77
CA ARG A 43 4.34 -17.17 7.09
C ARG A 43 2.97 -17.82 7.28
N VAL A 44 2.83 -18.59 8.35
CA VAL A 44 1.54 -19.14 8.76
C VAL A 44 1.04 -18.34 9.95
N ILE A 45 -0.15 -17.78 9.81
CA ILE A 45 -0.85 -17.10 10.90
C ILE A 45 -2.08 -17.90 11.23
N ASN A 46 -2.20 -18.30 12.49
CA ASN A 46 -3.39 -18.98 12.99
C ASN A 46 -4.41 -17.93 13.44
N THR A 47 -5.54 -17.87 12.77
CA THR A 47 -6.69 -17.08 13.23
C THR A 47 -7.49 -17.90 14.20
N TYR A 48 -7.58 -17.45 15.45
CA TYR A 48 -8.34 -18.10 16.50
C TYR A 48 -9.74 -17.49 16.59
N ARG A 49 -10.74 -18.35 16.64
CA ARG A 49 -12.12 -17.96 16.96
C ARG A 49 -12.55 -18.70 18.20
N ALA A 50 -13.03 -17.98 19.20
CA ALA A 50 -13.58 -18.53 20.43
C ALA A 50 -15.10 -18.35 20.43
N THR A 51 -15.80 -19.31 20.98
CA THR A 51 -17.23 -19.17 21.29
C THR A 51 -17.38 -18.49 22.64
N ASP A 52 -18.49 -17.73 22.82
CA ASP A 52 -18.81 -17.13 24.09
C ASP A 52 -19.23 -18.21 25.10
N GLY A 53 -18.61 -18.19 26.27
CA GLY A 53 -18.86 -19.16 27.31
C GLY A 53 -19.13 -18.55 28.69
N THR A 54 -19.19 -17.21 28.77
CA THR A 54 -19.46 -16.51 30.04
C THR A 54 -20.96 -16.52 30.36
N GLU A 55 -21.32 -17.06 31.51
CA GLU A 55 -22.71 -17.07 32.04
C GLU A 55 -22.76 -16.34 33.38
N LYS A 56 -23.83 -15.59 33.61
CA LYS A 56 -24.16 -15.05 34.94
C LYS A 56 -24.93 -16.09 35.70
N LEU A 57 -24.33 -16.66 36.75
CA LEU A 57 -24.88 -17.76 37.51
C LEU A 57 -25.52 -17.25 38.80
N THR A 58 -26.61 -17.91 39.20
CA THR A 58 -27.18 -17.76 40.54
C THR A 58 -26.53 -18.74 41.53
N VAL A 59 -26.75 -18.53 42.82
CA VAL A 59 -26.13 -19.35 43.86
C VAL A 59 -26.60 -20.80 43.71
N GLY A 60 -25.66 -21.72 43.52
CA GLY A 60 -25.92 -23.15 43.35
C GLY A 60 -26.02 -23.64 41.90
N GLU A 61 -25.92 -22.76 40.91
CA GLU A 61 -25.87 -23.13 39.49
C GLU A 61 -24.40 -23.27 39.01
N GLY A 62 -24.17 -24.20 38.07
CA GLY A 62 -22.89 -24.39 37.40
C GLY A 62 -22.94 -23.90 35.99
N ASN A 63 -21.79 -23.63 35.39
CA ASN A 63 -21.66 -23.18 33.99
C ASN A 63 -22.11 -24.29 33.04
N SER A 64 -23.01 -23.99 32.10
CA SER A 64 -23.51 -24.95 31.10
C SER A 64 -22.78 -24.81 29.77
N LYS A 65 -22.13 -23.68 29.53
CA LYS A 65 -21.36 -23.38 28.30
C LYS A 65 -19.87 -23.47 28.56
N SER A 66 -19.14 -23.96 27.58
CA SER A 66 -17.67 -23.94 27.55
C SER A 66 -17.19 -23.06 26.40
N ILE A 67 -16.08 -22.39 26.63
CA ILE A 67 -15.39 -21.66 25.54
C ILE A 67 -14.67 -22.71 24.68
N GLU A 68 -15.07 -22.79 23.43
CA GLU A 68 -14.36 -23.59 22.42
C GLU A 68 -13.50 -22.67 21.57
N VAL A 69 -12.22 -23.00 21.43
CA VAL A 69 -11.27 -22.25 20.63
C VAL A 69 -10.92 -23.06 19.38
N ASN A 70 -11.34 -22.57 18.24
CA ASN A 70 -11.01 -23.14 16.94
C ASN A 70 -9.98 -22.25 16.26
N TYR A 71 -9.02 -22.85 15.54
CA TYR A 71 -8.05 -22.10 14.76
C TYR A 71 -8.11 -22.47 13.29
N THR A 72 -7.89 -21.47 12.44
CA THR A 72 -7.76 -21.65 10.99
C THR A 72 -6.40 -21.12 10.59
N PRO A 73 -5.49 -21.97 10.08
CA PRO A 73 -4.20 -21.52 9.59
C PRO A 73 -4.36 -20.83 8.23
N VAL A 74 -3.78 -19.63 8.09
CA VAL A 74 -3.68 -18.92 6.81
C VAL A 74 -2.21 -18.83 6.43
N GLU A 75 -1.86 -19.33 5.25
CA GLU A 75 -0.48 -19.33 4.74
C GLU A 75 -0.25 -18.12 3.82
N TYR A 76 0.78 -17.36 4.11
CA TYR A 76 1.27 -16.26 3.27
C TYR A 76 2.62 -16.64 2.68
N VAL A 77 2.69 -16.76 1.36
CA VAL A 77 3.90 -17.15 0.64
C VAL A 77 4.63 -15.91 0.15
N ILE A 78 5.90 -15.76 0.55
CA ILE A 78 6.73 -14.65 0.14
C ILE A 78 7.13 -14.80 -1.33
N ALA A 79 6.92 -13.73 -2.08
CA ALA A 79 7.30 -13.62 -3.49
C ALA A 79 8.57 -12.78 -3.66
N LEU A 80 9.25 -13.00 -4.79
CA LEU A 80 10.35 -12.16 -5.23
C LEU A 80 9.82 -11.10 -6.20
N ALA A 81 9.99 -9.83 -5.84
CA ALA A 81 9.91 -8.75 -6.81
C ALA A 81 11.32 -8.39 -7.28
N GLN A 82 11.51 -8.33 -8.59
CA GLN A 82 12.80 -8.03 -9.20
C GLN A 82 12.59 -7.13 -10.42
N ASN A 83 13.44 -6.11 -10.53
CA ASN A 83 13.61 -5.36 -11.77
C ASN A 83 15.03 -5.48 -12.29
N ARG A 84 15.24 -5.11 -13.54
CA ARG A 84 16.51 -5.21 -14.24
C ARG A 84 16.75 -3.95 -15.06
N PHE A 85 17.90 -3.32 -14.83
CA PHE A 85 18.40 -2.22 -15.62
C PHE A 85 19.67 -2.64 -16.37
N GLU A 86 19.75 -2.37 -17.67
CA GLU A 86 20.85 -2.75 -18.53
C GLU A 86 21.40 -1.53 -19.26
N TRP A 87 22.75 -1.47 -19.39
CA TRP A 87 23.43 -0.42 -20.15
C TRP A 87 24.70 -0.96 -20.80
N PHE A 88 25.19 -0.26 -21.81
CA PHE A 88 26.47 -0.53 -22.47
C PHE A 88 27.54 0.44 -21.95
N ASP A 89 28.80 0.01 -21.98
CA ASP A 89 29.91 0.85 -21.53
C ASP A 89 30.01 2.16 -22.36
N GLU A 90 29.73 2.08 -23.65
CA GLU A 90 29.74 3.24 -24.54
C GLU A 90 28.64 4.26 -24.22
N ASP A 91 27.47 3.80 -23.78
CA ASP A 91 26.37 4.69 -23.41
C ASP A 91 26.70 5.42 -22.09
N ALA A 92 27.33 4.70 -21.14
CA ALA A 92 27.80 5.31 -19.90
C ALA A 92 28.94 6.31 -20.09
N MET A 93 29.81 6.10 -21.14
CA MET A 93 30.83 7.04 -21.48
C MET A 93 30.29 8.31 -22.15
N LYS A 94 29.21 8.21 -22.91
CA LYS A 94 28.54 9.36 -23.54
C LYS A 94 27.74 10.17 -22.52
N ASP A 95 27.04 9.49 -21.60
CA ASP A 95 26.23 10.10 -20.56
C ASP A 95 26.57 9.49 -19.19
N PRO A 96 27.42 10.14 -18.38
CA PRO A 96 27.77 9.66 -17.04
C PRO A 96 26.58 9.59 -16.08
N MET A 97 25.48 10.31 -16.37
CA MET A 97 24.28 10.31 -15.53
C MET A 97 23.33 9.15 -15.82
N LEU A 98 23.53 8.44 -16.95
CA LEU A 98 22.67 7.31 -17.35
C LEU A 98 22.54 6.25 -16.24
N VAL A 99 23.68 5.84 -15.67
CA VAL A 99 23.71 4.76 -14.68
C VAL A 99 23.09 5.19 -13.34
N PRO A 100 23.46 6.32 -12.71
CA PRO A 100 22.80 6.80 -11.49
C PRO A 100 21.30 7.00 -11.65
N VAL A 101 20.87 7.61 -12.75
CA VAL A 101 19.45 7.84 -13.04
C VAL A 101 18.72 6.52 -13.26
N GLY A 102 19.28 5.58 -14.01
CA GLY A 102 18.69 4.27 -14.26
C GLY A 102 18.54 3.45 -12.97
N LEU A 103 19.53 3.47 -12.08
CA LEU A 103 19.45 2.82 -10.77
C LEU A 103 18.39 3.48 -9.86
N LYS A 104 18.30 4.82 -9.88
CA LYS A 104 17.27 5.55 -9.13
C LYS A 104 15.88 5.19 -9.65
N HIS A 105 15.69 5.12 -10.96
CA HIS A 105 14.43 4.66 -11.55
C HIS A 105 14.09 3.24 -11.15
N GLY A 106 15.05 2.31 -11.15
CA GLY A 106 14.83 0.94 -10.68
C GLY A 106 14.39 0.89 -9.23
N ALA A 107 15.00 1.69 -8.36
CA ALA A 107 14.58 1.78 -6.95
C ALA A 107 13.16 2.35 -6.80
N THR A 108 12.82 3.39 -7.56
CA THR A 108 11.48 4.00 -7.54
C THR A 108 10.42 3.06 -8.10
N ASP A 109 10.71 2.33 -9.16
CA ASP A 109 9.82 1.32 -9.74
C ASP A 109 9.50 0.21 -8.73
N MET A 110 10.52 -0.29 -8.02
CA MET A 110 10.36 -1.24 -6.94
C MET A 110 9.48 -0.68 -5.82
N TYR A 111 9.71 0.57 -5.42
CA TYR A 111 8.90 1.25 -4.41
C TYR A 111 7.45 1.36 -4.86
N ASN A 112 7.19 1.83 -6.07
CA ASN A 112 5.85 1.97 -6.62
C ASN A 112 5.12 0.61 -6.73
N THR A 113 5.84 -0.46 -7.08
CA THR A 113 5.30 -1.82 -7.09
C THR A 113 4.81 -2.23 -5.69
N VAL A 114 5.63 -2.01 -4.66
CA VAL A 114 5.23 -2.30 -3.27
C VAL A 114 4.01 -1.47 -2.85
N GLN A 115 3.98 -0.19 -3.22
CA GLN A 115 2.83 0.69 -2.92
C GLN A 115 1.57 0.25 -3.65
N GLY A 116 1.69 -0.20 -4.90
CA GLY A 116 0.59 -0.77 -5.68
C GLY A 116 0.04 -2.05 -5.06
N ASP A 117 0.92 -2.95 -4.60
CA ASP A 117 0.53 -4.19 -3.94
C ASP A 117 -0.19 -3.92 -2.61
N ILE A 118 0.31 -2.98 -1.80
CA ILE A 118 -0.35 -2.58 -0.54
C ILE A 118 -1.76 -2.05 -0.83
N TYR A 119 -1.91 -1.14 -1.79
CA TYR A 119 -3.22 -0.61 -2.15
C TYR A 119 -4.13 -1.70 -2.71
N GLY A 120 -3.60 -2.60 -3.54
CA GLY A 120 -4.33 -3.73 -4.10
C GLY A 120 -4.91 -4.65 -3.02
N GLU A 121 -4.17 -4.89 -1.93
CA GLU A 121 -4.66 -5.68 -0.80
C GLU A 121 -5.76 -4.94 -0.02
N PHE A 122 -5.61 -3.64 0.24
CA PHE A 122 -6.70 -2.85 0.83
C PHE A 122 -7.97 -2.87 -0.02
N ALA A 123 -7.84 -2.83 -1.33
CA ALA A 123 -8.97 -2.86 -2.26
C ALA A 123 -9.66 -4.22 -2.38
N LYS A 124 -9.09 -5.31 -1.82
CA LYS A 124 -9.70 -6.66 -1.83
C LYS A 124 -10.79 -6.85 -0.78
N THR A 125 -10.99 -5.88 0.14
CA THR A 125 -12.02 -6.02 1.16
C THR A 125 -13.38 -6.39 0.56
N GLY A 126 -14.06 -7.36 1.19
CA GLY A 126 -15.41 -7.78 0.84
C GLY A 126 -16.51 -6.92 1.48
N LEU A 127 -16.18 -6.09 2.46
CA LEU A 127 -17.13 -5.16 3.05
C LEU A 127 -17.35 -3.97 2.10
N VAL A 128 -18.58 -3.83 1.61
CA VAL A 128 -18.93 -2.79 0.62
C VAL A 128 -20.12 -1.97 1.12
N VAL A 129 -19.94 -0.65 1.09
CA VAL A 129 -21.00 0.34 1.28
C VAL A 129 -21.28 0.99 -0.08
N ASN A 130 -22.52 0.95 -0.54
CA ASN A 130 -22.89 1.59 -1.80
C ASN A 130 -23.40 3.01 -1.52
N ALA A 131 -22.87 3.98 -2.24
CA ALA A 131 -23.29 5.37 -2.17
C ALA A 131 -23.45 5.95 -3.59
N THR A 132 -24.36 6.90 -3.76
CA THR A 132 -24.52 7.62 -5.03
C THR A 132 -23.54 8.77 -5.13
N THR A 133 -23.29 9.45 -4.01
CA THR A 133 -22.37 10.58 -3.87
C THR A 133 -21.39 10.32 -2.73
N PRO A 134 -20.14 10.76 -2.84
CA PRO A 134 -19.17 10.65 -1.75
C PRO A 134 -19.32 11.83 -0.78
N ASP A 135 -20.47 11.90 -0.12
CA ASP A 135 -20.84 12.91 0.87
C ASP A 135 -20.45 12.48 2.30
N PHE A 136 -20.80 13.31 3.27
CA PHE A 136 -20.54 13.05 4.68
C PHE A 136 -21.19 11.74 5.14
N ASP A 137 -22.43 11.48 4.72
CA ASP A 137 -23.19 10.29 5.13
C ASP A 137 -22.53 9.00 4.65
N ALA A 138 -21.98 8.99 3.44
CA ALA A 138 -21.24 7.83 2.92
C ALA A 138 -20.00 7.48 3.78
N PHE A 139 -19.31 8.48 4.31
CA PHE A 139 -18.18 8.25 5.22
C PHE A 139 -18.64 7.80 6.61
N VAL A 140 -19.76 8.32 7.10
CA VAL A 140 -20.38 7.87 8.37
C VAL A 140 -20.82 6.41 8.25
N ASP A 141 -21.48 6.02 7.15
CA ASP A 141 -21.89 4.63 6.91
C ASP A 141 -20.69 3.68 6.81
N ALA A 142 -19.61 4.11 6.15
CA ALA A 142 -18.37 3.34 6.11
C ALA A 142 -17.73 3.17 7.48
N SER A 143 -17.74 4.22 8.30
CA SER A 143 -17.29 4.18 9.69
C SER A 143 -18.12 3.22 10.54
N GLY A 144 -19.44 3.26 10.37
CA GLY A 144 -20.36 2.33 11.03
C GLY A 144 -20.16 0.87 10.62
N ALA A 145 -19.85 0.63 9.33
CA ALA A 145 -19.57 -0.71 8.82
C ALA A 145 -18.27 -1.32 9.38
N LEU A 146 -17.28 -0.51 9.78
CA LEU A 146 -16.08 -0.97 10.48
C LEU A 146 -16.37 -1.46 11.91
N ASN A 147 -17.52 -1.10 12.48
CA ASN A 147 -17.96 -1.50 13.82
C ASN A 147 -16.89 -1.32 14.91
N LEU A 148 -16.22 -0.16 14.89
CA LEU A 148 -15.20 0.18 15.89
C LEU A 148 -15.85 0.80 17.12
N GLU A 149 -15.63 0.20 18.30
CA GLU A 149 -16.19 0.70 19.56
C GLU A 149 -15.51 2.00 20.03
N ASN A 150 -14.23 2.17 19.72
CA ASN A 150 -13.44 3.33 20.14
C ASN A 150 -12.73 3.98 18.94
N ILE A 151 -13.50 4.69 18.13
CA ILE A 151 -13.02 5.32 16.91
C ILE A 151 -12.04 6.48 17.19
N GLU A 152 -12.07 7.08 18.38
CA GLU A 152 -11.20 8.19 18.76
C GLU A 152 -9.73 7.76 18.90
N ASP A 153 -9.48 6.53 19.36
CA ASP A 153 -8.15 5.98 19.55
C ASP A 153 -7.60 5.29 18.28
N VAL A 154 -8.49 4.92 17.35
CA VAL A 154 -8.11 4.22 16.12
C VAL A 154 -8.02 5.21 14.96
N LYS A 155 -6.84 5.35 14.36
CA LYS A 155 -6.66 6.18 13.16
C LYS A 155 -7.27 5.51 11.95
N VAL A 156 -8.43 6.00 11.53
CA VAL A 156 -9.09 5.59 10.30
C VAL A 156 -8.65 6.51 9.16
N PHE A 157 -8.36 5.92 8.01
CA PHE A 157 -7.96 6.65 6.82
C PHE A 157 -8.73 6.16 5.58
N ALA A 158 -8.83 7.04 4.59
CA ALA A 158 -9.48 6.75 3.32
C ALA A 158 -8.53 7.05 2.15
N PHE A 159 -8.44 6.13 1.21
CA PHE A 159 -7.73 6.33 -0.06
C PHE A 159 -8.73 6.64 -1.16
N VAL A 160 -8.54 7.78 -1.81
CA VAL A 160 -9.46 8.31 -2.82
C VAL A 160 -8.68 8.64 -4.09
N CYS A 161 -9.23 8.29 -5.25
CA CYS A 161 -8.71 8.75 -6.53
C CYS A 161 -8.74 10.30 -6.60
N PRO A 162 -7.73 10.98 -7.19
CA PRO A 162 -7.74 12.43 -7.34
C PRO A 162 -9.01 13.00 -7.99
N LYS A 163 -9.62 12.28 -8.94
CA LYS A 163 -10.90 12.67 -9.56
C LYS A 163 -12.06 12.59 -8.56
N ASP A 164 -12.13 11.51 -7.78
CA ASP A 164 -13.16 11.34 -6.77
C ASP A 164 -12.95 12.28 -5.58
N LYS A 165 -11.71 12.62 -5.24
CA LYS A 165 -11.42 13.70 -4.27
C LYS A 165 -12.07 15.02 -4.70
N ALA A 166 -12.11 15.32 -5.99
CA ALA A 166 -12.82 16.50 -6.51
C ALA A 166 -14.35 16.37 -6.34
N LYS A 167 -14.91 15.16 -6.48
CA LYS A 167 -16.34 14.89 -6.22
C LYS A 167 -16.66 15.05 -4.73
N VAL A 168 -15.82 14.49 -3.84
CA VAL A 168 -15.93 14.66 -2.37
C VAL A 168 -15.95 16.15 -2.00
N ARG A 169 -15.02 16.94 -2.56
CA ARG A 169 -14.98 18.39 -2.32
C ARG A 169 -16.24 19.11 -2.78
N LYS A 170 -16.83 18.69 -3.89
CA LYS A 170 -18.09 19.27 -4.40
C LYS A 170 -19.27 18.88 -3.52
N ALA A 171 -19.33 17.62 -3.07
CA ALA A 171 -20.40 17.12 -2.20
C ALA A 171 -20.39 17.84 -0.83
N LEU A 172 -19.22 18.06 -0.25
CA LEU A 172 -19.05 18.73 1.05
C LEU A 172 -19.04 20.28 0.98
N LYS A 173 -19.29 20.86 -0.19
CA LYS A 173 -19.20 22.32 -0.39
C LYS A 173 -20.09 23.12 0.57
N ASP A 174 -21.30 22.67 0.80
CA ASP A 174 -22.27 23.40 1.63
C ASP A 174 -21.98 23.23 3.13
N ASP A 175 -21.40 22.12 3.53
CA ASP A 175 -21.02 21.84 4.93
C ASP A 175 -19.73 22.57 5.30
N LEU A 176 -18.80 22.69 4.38
CA LEU A 176 -17.47 23.25 4.61
C LEU A 176 -17.30 24.71 4.21
N LYS A 177 -18.34 25.37 3.69
CA LYS A 177 -18.26 26.76 3.19
C LYS A 177 -17.80 27.79 4.25
N TYR A 178 -17.99 27.51 5.52
CA TYR A 178 -17.58 28.37 6.63
C TYR A 178 -16.19 28.05 7.17
N VAL A 179 -15.54 26.99 6.69
CA VAL A 179 -14.19 26.63 7.09
C VAL A 179 -13.20 27.41 6.22
N GLU A 180 -12.43 28.29 6.84
CA GLU A 180 -11.54 29.23 6.14
C GLU A 180 -10.49 28.51 5.27
N GLU A 181 -9.90 27.41 5.75
CA GLU A 181 -8.92 26.60 5.02
C GLU A 181 -9.53 25.92 3.81
N TYR A 182 -10.78 25.46 3.91
CA TYR A 182 -11.49 24.90 2.77
C TYR A 182 -11.81 25.99 1.73
N ALA A 183 -12.27 27.15 2.17
CA ALA A 183 -12.62 28.25 1.27
C ALA A 183 -11.39 28.76 0.49
N LYS A 184 -10.23 28.88 1.14
CA LYS A 184 -8.98 29.39 0.53
C LYS A 184 -8.22 28.32 -0.25
N HIS A 185 -8.06 27.11 0.30
CA HIS A 185 -7.15 26.09 -0.22
C HIS A 185 -7.88 24.81 -0.68
N GLY A 186 -9.18 24.69 -0.40
CA GLY A 186 -9.96 23.48 -0.69
C GLY A 186 -9.43 22.26 0.06
N TYR A 187 -8.93 22.46 1.27
CA TYR A 187 -8.41 21.40 2.11
C TYR A 187 -9.54 20.51 2.64
N ILE A 188 -9.43 19.21 2.41
CA ILE A 188 -10.25 18.20 3.05
C ILE A 188 -9.28 17.31 3.82
N GLY A 189 -9.06 17.60 5.08
CA GLY A 189 -8.18 16.79 5.92
C GLY A 189 -8.89 15.55 6.43
N THR A 190 -10.03 15.76 7.08
CA THR A 190 -10.78 14.75 7.79
C THR A 190 -12.28 14.90 7.48
N VAL A 191 -12.94 13.80 7.18
CA VAL A 191 -14.39 13.72 6.96
C VAL A 191 -14.93 12.64 7.89
N ALA A 192 -15.92 12.96 8.73
CA ALA A 192 -16.51 12.02 9.70
C ALA A 192 -15.45 11.28 10.57
N GLY A 193 -14.37 11.95 10.98
CA GLY A 193 -13.27 11.34 11.72
C GLY A 193 -12.26 10.54 10.87
N ILE A 194 -12.47 10.42 9.57
CA ILE A 194 -11.65 9.66 8.63
C ILE A 194 -10.69 10.60 7.91
N ASN A 195 -9.39 10.31 7.96
CA ASN A 195 -8.36 11.08 7.24
C ASN A 195 -8.35 10.73 5.74
N VAL A 196 -8.58 11.69 4.87
CA VAL A 196 -8.71 11.46 3.42
C VAL A 196 -7.39 11.73 2.68
N TYR A 197 -6.83 10.69 2.07
CA TYR A 197 -5.62 10.75 1.28
C TYR A 197 -5.90 10.51 -0.20
N ALA A 198 -5.29 11.31 -1.07
CA ALA A 198 -5.34 11.09 -2.50
C ALA A 198 -4.30 10.06 -2.92
N LYS A 199 -4.72 8.98 -3.60
CA LYS A 199 -3.84 7.98 -4.20
C LYS A 199 -4.03 8.00 -5.72
N GLN A 200 -2.96 8.24 -6.45
CA GLN A 200 -3.03 8.43 -7.91
C GLN A 200 -3.54 7.17 -8.65
N ASP A 201 -3.10 6.00 -8.20
CA ASP A 201 -3.47 4.71 -8.81
C ASP A 201 -4.75 4.11 -8.23
N ALA A 202 -5.49 4.86 -7.40
CA ALA A 202 -6.76 4.39 -6.86
C ALA A 202 -7.81 4.29 -7.96
N THR A 203 -8.65 3.25 -7.88
CA THR A 203 -9.73 3.01 -8.83
C THR A 203 -10.76 4.12 -8.73
N GLU A 204 -11.13 4.72 -9.88
CA GLU A 204 -12.20 5.73 -9.93
C GLU A 204 -13.54 5.10 -9.55
N GLY A 205 -14.31 5.77 -8.69
CA GLY A 205 -15.60 5.28 -8.19
C GLY A 205 -15.50 4.36 -6.98
N GLU A 206 -14.28 4.09 -6.47
CA GLU A 206 -14.08 3.30 -5.26
C GLU A 206 -13.25 4.08 -4.24
N ILE A 207 -13.75 4.19 -3.00
CA ILE A 207 -13.04 4.79 -1.87
C ILE A 207 -12.78 3.68 -0.86
N VAL A 208 -11.52 3.44 -0.54
CA VAL A 208 -11.15 2.42 0.44
C VAL A 208 -10.91 3.08 1.78
N VAL A 209 -11.74 2.73 2.77
CA VAL A 209 -11.63 3.18 4.15
C VAL A 209 -11.07 2.05 5.00
N ALA A 210 -10.02 2.30 5.73
CA ALA A 210 -9.35 1.24 6.50
C ALA A 210 -8.65 1.76 7.75
N THR A 211 -8.25 0.81 8.59
CA THR A 211 -7.34 1.03 9.71
C THR A 211 -5.99 0.37 9.41
N LYS A 212 -4.97 0.73 10.19
CA LYS A 212 -3.61 0.20 10.02
C LYS A 212 -3.51 -1.32 10.17
N GLU A 213 -4.40 -1.91 10.95
CA GLU A 213 -4.40 -3.35 11.27
C GLU A 213 -4.96 -4.21 10.14
N ALA A 214 -5.66 -3.61 9.16
CA ALA A 214 -6.29 -4.33 8.07
C ALA A 214 -5.29 -5.08 7.18
N VAL A 215 -4.17 -4.44 6.83
CA VAL A 215 -3.17 -4.99 5.91
C VAL A 215 -1.82 -5.11 6.60
N THR A 216 -1.17 -6.26 6.41
CA THR A 216 0.18 -6.53 6.90
C THR A 216 1.12 -6.84 5.74
N ILE A 217 2.30 -6.19 5.75
CA ILE A 217 3.41 -6.53 4.87
C ILE A 217 4.41 -7.42 5.62
N PHE A 218 4.64 -8.62 5.10
CA PHE A 218 5.66 -9.56 5.60
C PHE A 218 6.90 -9.42 4.75
N THR A 219 8.00 -8.98 5.38
CA THR A 219 9.27 -8.77 4.69
C THR A 219 10.25 -9.87 5.07
N LYS A 220 10.82 -10.53 4.06
CA LYS A 220 11.89 -11.52 4.22
C LYS A 220 13.27 -10.91 4.04
N LYS A 221 13.39 -10.01 3.07
CA LYS A 221 14.62 -9.28 2.77
C LYS A 221 14.26 -7.94 2.16
N GLY A 222 14.87 -6.89 2.68
CA GLY A 222 14.76 -5.54 2.13
C GLY A 222 15.30 -5.44 0.71
N VAL A 223 15.24 -4.26 0.12
CA VAL A 223 15.78 -4.03 -1.22
C VAL A 223 17.27 -4.29 -1.24
N SER A 224 17.71 -5.16 -2.14
CA SER A 224 19.11 -5.42 -2.43
C SER A 224 19.40 -5.21 -3.91
N THR A 225 20.46 -4.47 -4.22
CA THR A 225 20.91 -4.24 -5.59
C THR A 225 22.19 -5.03 -5.85
N GLU A 226 22.20 -5.81 -6.93
CA GLU A 226 23.36 -6.54 -7.43
C GLU A 226 23.73 -6.00 -8.80
N GLN A 227 25.01 -5.67 -9.01
CA GLN A 227 25.52 -5.20 -10.28
C GLN A 227 26.47 -6.23 -10.87
N ILE A 228 26.26 -6.56 -12.13
CA ILE A 228 27.12 -7.41 -12.92
C ILE A 228 27.82 -6.51 -13.96
N THR A 229 29.07 -6.16 -13.65
CA THR A 229 29.90 -5.26 -14.46
C THR A 229 31.25 -5.88 -14.68
N GLU A 230 31.97 -5.49 -15.77
CA GLU A 230 33.32 -5.90 -16.09
C GLU A 230 33.67 -7.38 -15.85
N GLY A 231 34.49 -7.68 -14.86
CA GLY A 231 34.99 -9.04 -14.59
C GLY A 231 33.96 -10.08 -14.22
N ASN A 232 32.74 -9.68 -13.84
CA ASN A 232 31.65 -10.58 -13.48
C ASN A 232 30.62 -10.82 -14.61
N ARG A 233 30.88 -10.28 -15.80
CA ARG A 233 30.03 -10.47 -16.98
C ARG A 233 30.11 -11.91 -17.49
N SER A 234 28.99 -12.44 -18.01
CA SER A 234 29.04 -13.64 -18.86
C SER A 234 29.78 -13.35 -20.15
N GLU A 235 30.27 -14.40 -20.83
CA GLU A 235 31.02 -14.28 -22.09
C GLU A 235 30.26 -13.45 -23.15
N ASP A 236 28.99 -13.73 -23.37
CA ASP A 236 28.11 -12.97 -24.29
C ASP A 236 27.94 -11.50 -23.88
N ALA A 237 27.76 -11.22 -22.58
CA ALA A 237 27.65 -9.87 -22.07
C ALA A 237 28.99 -9.11 -22.15
N ALA A 238 30.12 -9.80 -21.94
CA ALA A 238 31.46 -9.22 -22.08
C ALA A 238 31.76 -8.85 -23.52
N ASN A 239 31.42 -9.73 -24.47
CA ASN A 239 31.58 -9.46 -25.89
C ASN A 239 30.79 -8.23 -26.37
N LYS A 240 29.62 -8.00 -25.76
CA LYS A 240 28.75 -6.86 -26.04
C LYS A 240 29.03 -5.64 -25.14
N ARG A 241 29.96 -5.74 -24.19
CA ARG A 241 30.25 -4.70 -23.17
C ARG A 241 29.01 -4.24 -22.41
N LYS A 242 28.11 -5.21 -22.17
CA LYS A 242 26.81 -5.00 -21.52
C LYS A 242 26.94 -5.18 -20.03
N ASN A 243 26.44 -4.23 -19.26
CA ASN A 243 26.28 -4.28 -17.82
C ASN A 243 24.82 -4.48 -17.44
N THR A 244 24.59 -5.04 -16.27
CA THR A 244 23.26 -5.29 -15.75
C THR A 244 23.22 -5.02 -14.26
N ALA A 245 22.18 -4.34 -13.79
CA ALA A 245 21.85 -4.20 -12.40
C ALA A 245 20.49 -4.84 -12.11
N PHE A 246 20.41 -5.59 -11.03
CA PHE A 246 19.18 -6.20 -10.53
C PHE A 246 18.87 -5.58 -9.18
N SER A 247 17.65 -5.08 -9.01
CA SER A 247 17.11 -4.75 -7.70
C SER A 247 16.07 -5.79 -7.31
N ARG A 248 16.18 -6.33 -6.09
CA ARG A 248 15.38 -7.44 -5.60
C ARG A 248 14.83 -7.15 -4.22
N LYS A 249 13.57 -7.51 -3.97
CA LYS A 249 12.94 -7.48 -2.67
C LYS A 249 12.09 -8.75 -2.47
N TYR A 250 12.15 -9.33 -1.27
CA TYR A 250 11.36 -10.50 -0.91
C TYR A 250 10.32 -10.10 0.11
N TYR A 251 9.05 -10.10 -0.29
CA TYR A 251 7.93 -9.70 0.57
C TYR A 251 6.62 -10.35 0.10
N VAL A 252 5.61 -10.26 0.93
CA VAL A 252 4.21 -10.45 0.58
C VAL A 252 3.37 -9.44 1.34
N VAL A 253 2.37 -8.87 0.69
CA VAL A 253 1.35 -8.05 1.32
C VAL A 253 0.08 -8.88 1.41
N ALA A 254 -0.63 -8.77 2.51
CA ALA A 254 -1.87 -9.51 2.72
C ALA A 254 -2.88 -8.70 3.52
N LEU A 255 -4.15 -8.82 3.16
CA LEU A 255 -5.28 -8.39 3.97
C LEU A 255 -5.43 -9.38 5.13
N THR A 256 -4.93 -9.00 6.32
CA THR A 256 -4.90 -9.87 7.49
C THR A 256 -6.17 -9.80 8.32
N ASP A 257 -6.84 -8.65 8.32
CA ASP A 257 -8.13 -8.47 8.98
C ASP A 257 -9.12 -7.73 8.05
N GLU A 258 -9.98 -8.49 7.40
CA GLU A 258 -10.99 -7.98 6.48
C GLU A 258 -12.02 -7.08 7.17
N SER A 259 -12.29 -7.29 8.46
CA SER A 259 -13.25 -6.48 9.24
C SER A 259 -12.78 -5.04 9.46
N LYS A 260 -11.51 -4.75 9.23
CA LYS A 260 -10.85 -3.46 9.43
C LYS A 260 -10.68 -2.63 8.14
N ALA A 261 -11.26 -3.09 7.05
CA ALA A 261 -11.28 -2.37 5.77
C ALA A 261 -12.67 -2.42 5.14
N VAL A 262 -13.14 -1.30 4.62
CA VAL A 262 -14.44 -1.13 3.96
C VAL A 262 -14.24 -0.38 2.65
N LYS A 263 -14.97 -0.75 1.63
CA LYS A 263 -14.98 -0.09 0.34
C LYS A 263 -16.29 0.67 0.15
N ILE A 264 -16.23 1.97 -0.07
CA ILE A 264 -17.36 2.75 -0.56
C ILE A 264 -17.35 2.64 -2.09
N LYS A 265 -18.41 2.11 -2.65
CA LYS A 265 -18.60 2.00 -4.09
C LYS A 265 -19.59 3.05 -4.55
N LEU A 266 -19.13 3.97 -5.42
CA LEU A 266 -19.97 5.00 -6.00
C LEU A 266 -20.74 4.40 -7.17
N THR A 267 -22.04 4.27 -7.01
CA THR A 267 -22.96 3.83 -8.09
C THR A 267 -23.48 5.07 -8.80
N ALA A 268 -23.32 5.10 -10.14
CA ALA A 268 -23.82 6.18 -10.98
C ALA A 268 -25.35 6.22 -11.03
#